data_2f698b538ab0c4a2d38dc0fcbf29daca
#
_entry.id   2f698b538ab0c4a2d38dc0fcbf29daca
#
_cell.length_a   1.000
_cell.length_b   1.000
_cell.length_c   1.000
_cell.angle_alpha   90.00
_cell.angle_beta   90.00
_cell.angle_gamma   90.00
#
_symmetry.space_group_name_H-M   'P 1'
#
loop_
_entity.id
_entity.type
_entity.pdbx_description
1 polymer ?
#
loop_
_entity_poly.entity_id
_entity_poly.type
_entity_poly.pdbx_seq_one_letter_code
_entity_poly.pdbx_strand_id
1 'polypeptide(L)'
;MKRSQIKRRPMADSVLEKLEPEERDYQENDSPGLYFRVKAGGSKSWVVRYKRPNGKWAWKGIGGYPAVSGKAAREKARELLKKVSDGEELNTAPEVPKILFMDAAEHWYQRKLKSGRAPGTTRQMRMYLDKEVLPRLGNKTLEEVTRLDCTTIQQSMEDRGAHVMAGKLRGWINQIFSLAIAEGKTEHNPASELKHVAVDRFTRNHYPHLLEPDLPGFLKAIREAKVRQVTETMVWLALRTASRPGMARFAEWTELDLDKGLWVIRA
;
A
#
# COMPACT_ATOMS: atom_id res chain seq x y z
N MET A 1 -20.39 6.83 -46.52
CA MET A 1 -19.90 8.10 -47.09
C MET A 1 -18.44 8.31 -46.68
N LYS A 2 -17.55 8.49 -47.66
CA LYS A 2 -16.13 8.75 -47.37
C LYS A 2 -15.92 10.18 -46.86
N ARG A 3 -14.91 10.41 -45.99
CA ARG A 3 -14.60 11.74 -45.46
C ARG A 3 -14.31 12.81 -46.55
N SER A 4 -13.79 12.41 -47.72
CA SER A 4 -13.54 13.31 -48.85
C SER A 4 -14.82 13.95 -49.42
N GLN A 5 -15.98 13.45 -49.07
CA GLN A 5 -17.29 13.92 -49.54
C GLN A 5 -17.93 14.95 -48.60
N ILE A 6 -17.27 15.36 -47.52
CA ILE A 6 -17.77 16.37 -46.62
C ILE A 6 -17.68 17.75 -47.25
N LYS A 7 -18.83 18.35 -47.60
CA LYS A 7 -18.90 19.63 -48.33
C LYS A 7 -19.11 20.85 -47.41
N ARG A 8 -19.68 20.64 -46.23
CA ARG A 8 -20.08 21.75 -45.32
C ARG A 8 -19.66 21.48 -43.90
N ARG A 9 -19.31 22.54 -43.17
CA ARG A 9 -19.04 22.56 -41.73
C ARG A 9 -19.78 23.73 -41.08
N PRO A 10 -20.39 23.54 -39.90
CA PRO A 10 -20.42 22.29 -39.13
C PRO A 10 -21.21 21.18 -39.80
N MET A 11 -20.83 19.93 -39.54
CA MET A 11 -21.43 18.75 -40.19
C MET A 11 -22.83 18.50 -39.66
N ALA A 12 -23.79 18.20 -40.55
CA ALA A 12 -25.13 17.78 -40.18
C ALA A 12 -25.11 16.36 -39.59
N ASP A 13 -26.04 16.03 -38.69
CA ASP A 13 -26.13 14.70 -38.11
C ASP A 13 -26.27 13.59 -39.14
N SER A 14 -27.00 13.86 -40.24
CA SER A 14 -27.09 12.93 -41.38
C SER A 14 -25.75 12.63 -42.10
N VAL A 15 -24.80 13.56 -42.01
CA VAL A 15 -23.42 13.36 -42.54
C VAL A 15 -22.62 12.54 -41.51
N LEU A 16 -22.71 12.87 -40.23
CA LEU A 16 -22.01 12.17 -39.15
C LEU A 16 -22.40 10.68 -39.08
N GLU A 17 -23.69 10.39 -39.28
CA GLU A 17 -24.21 9.04 -39.28
C GLU A 17 -23.64 8.20 -40.45
N LYS A 18 -23.54 8.79 -41.62
CA LYS A 18 -23.10 8.12 -42.86
C LYS A 18 -21.60 8.02 -43.03
N LEU A 19 -20.77 8.63 -42.17
CA LEU A 19 -19.32 8.48 -42.22
C LEU A 19 -18.91 7.04 -41.94
N GLU A 20 -18.13 6.46 -42.86
CA GLU A 20 -17.67 5.07 -42.78
C GLU A 20 -16.29 4.99 -42.12
N PRO A 21 -15.99 3.91 -41.38
CA PRO A 21 -14.65 3.66 -40.86
C PRO A 21 -13.66 3.44 -42.02
N GLU A 22 -12.42 3.81 -41.80
CA GLU A 22 -11.29 3.54 -42.70
C GLU A 22 -10.32 2.55 -42.04
N GLU A 23 -9.28 2.11 -42.73
CA GLU A 23 -8.26 1.19 -42.18
C GLU A 23 -7.58 1.74 -40.91
N ARG A 24 -7.56 3.06 -40.77
CA ARG A 24 -6.98 3.76 -39.60
C ARG A 24 -7.99 4.72 -39.04
N ASP A 25 -7.85 4.96 -37.73
CA ASP A 25 -8.62 5.99 -37.03
C ASP A 25 -8.39 7.35 -37.70
N TYR A 26 -9.45 8.10 -37.95
CA TYR A 26 -9.36 9.46 -38.48
C TYR A 26 -10.21 10.45 -37.71
N GLN A 27 -9.91 11.72 -37.89
CA GLN A 27 -10.60 12.82 -37.24
C GLN A 27 -10.93 13.89 -38.27
N GLU A 28 -12.17 14.36 -38.23
CA GLU A 28 -12.63 15.47 -39.08
C GLU A 28 -12.98 16.69 -38.21
N ASN A 29 -12.50 17.83 -38.64
CA ASN A 29 -12.85 19.08 -37.96
C ASN A 29 -14.33 19.40 -38.23
N ASP A 30 -15.10 19.67 -37.15
CA ASP A 30 -16.50 20.08 -37.27
C ASP A 30 -16.66 21.60 -37.09
N SER A 31 -16.01 22.13 -36.05
CA SER A 31 -16.01 23.55 -35.69
C SER A 31 -14.70 23.90 -34.96
N PRO A 32 -14.38 25.16 -34.69
CA PRO A 32 -13.14 25.53 -34.03
C PRO A 32 -12.86 24.73 -32.75
N GLY A 33 -11.77 23.94 -32.77
CA GLY A 33 -11.37 23.11 -31.67
C GLY A 33 -12.17 21.80 -31.50
N LEU A 34 -13.28 21.59 -32.20
CA LEU A 34 -14.10 20.37 -32.10
C LEU A 34 -13.86 19.44 -33.28
N TYR A 35 -13.60 18.18 -33.01
CA TYR A 35 -13.36 17.12 -34.01
C TYR A 35 -14.27 15.93 -33.78
N PHE A 36 -14.72 15.36 -34.89
CA PHE A 36 -15.41 14.09 -34.91
C PHE A 36 -14.43 12.98 -35.24
N ARG A 37 -14.28 12.01 -34.36
CA ARG A 37 -13.37 10.89 -34.49
C ARG A 37 -14.15 9.64 -34.93
N VAL A 38 -13.67 8.98 -35.97
CA VAL A 38 -14.15 7.67 -36.40
C VAL A 38 -13.00 6.68 -36.27
N LYS A 39 -13.21 5.64 -35.47
CA LYS A 39 -12.22 4.58 -35.28
C LYS A 39 -12.35 3.52 -36.36
N ALA A 40 -11.27 2.81 -36.67
CA ALA A 40 -11.25 1.70 -37.62
C ALA A 40 -12.29 0.61 -37.28
N GLY A 41 -12.57 0.39 -35.99
CA GLY A 41 -13.63 -0.50 -35.51
C GLY A 41 -15.05 0.06 -35.60
N GLY A 42 -15.28 1.19 -36.27
CA GLY A 42 -16.60 1.79 -36.53
C GLY A 42 -17.16 2.66 -35.41
N SER A 43 -16.55 2.73 -34.24
CA SER A 43 -17.02 3.59 -33.15
C SER A 43 -16.77 5.06 -33.50
N LYS A 44 -17.76 5.93 -33.16
CA LYS A 44 -17.74 7.35 -33.45
C LYS A 44 -17.81 8.16 -32.16
N SER A 45 -17.01 9.23 -32.04
CA SER A 45 -16.94 10.03 -30.82
C SER A 45 -16.52 11.49 -31.10
N TRP A 46 -16.85 12.37 -30.18
CA TRP A 46 -16.47 13.76 -30.19
C TRP A 46 -15.25 14.03 -29.33
N VAL A 47 -14.30 14.82 -29.82
CA VAL A 47 -13.10 15.22 -29.10
C VAL A 47 -12.82 16.71 -29.33
N VAL A 48 -12.37 17.37 -28.27
CA VAL A 48 -11.91 18.79 -28.32
C VAL A 48 -10.39 18.80 -28.31
N ARG A 49 -9.82 19.59 -29.23
CA ARG A 49 -8.40 19.92 -29.25
C ARG A 49 -8.20 21.29 -28.60
N TYR A 50 -7.36 21.36 -27.61
CA TYR A 50 -7.09 22.58 -26.88
C TYR A 50 -5.61 22.72 -26.52
N LYS A 51 -5.17 23.93 -26.20
CA LYS A 51 -3.79 24.22 -25.77
C LYS A 51 -3.77 24.32 -24.25
N ARG A 52 -2.93 23.52 -23.60
CA ARG A 52 -2.74 23.56 -22.15
C ARG A 52 -2.01 24.86 -21.72
N PRO A 53 -2.05 25.27 -20.44
CA PRO A 53 -1.29 26.42 -19.93
C PRO A 53 0.23 26.32 -20.20
N ASN A 54 0.77 25.09 -20.24
CA ASN A 54 2.18 24.84 -20.58
C ASN A 54 2.50 24.94 -22.10
N GLY A 55 1.55 25.39 -22.91
CA GLY A 55 1.72 25.57 -24.34
C GLY A 55 1.57 24.31 -25.21
N LYS A 56 1.44 23.13 -24.62
CA LYS A 56 1.29 21.86 -25.36
C LYS A 56 -0.16 21.61 -25.78
N TRP A 57 -0.35 21.03 -26.96
CA TRP A 57 -1.67 20.61 -27.44
C TRP A 57 -2.15 19.34 -26.71
N ALA A 58 -3.43 19.31 -26.40
CA ALA A 58 -4.08 18.18 -25.77
C ALA A 58 -5.47 17.89 -26.38
N TRP A 59 -5.99 16.71 -26.12
CA TRP A 59 -7.30 16.24 -26.57
C TRP A 59 -8.17 15.89 -25.37
N LYS A 60 -9.44 16.30 -25.38
CA LYS A 60 -10.46 15.94 -24.40
C LYS A 60 -11.64 15.27 -25.09
N GLY A 61 -12.03 14.07 -24.66
CA GLY A 61 -13.25 13.41 -25.10
C GLY A 61 -14.48 14.12 -24.54
N ILE A 62 -15.52 14.30 -25.40
CA ILE A 62 -16.81 14.87 -25.01
C ILE A 62 -17.86 13.78 -24.84
N GLY A 63 -17.78 12.73 -25.65
CA GLY A 63 -18.72 11.60 -25.62
C GLY A 63 -18.84 10.88 -26.95
N GLY A 64 -19.51 9.73 -26.93
CA GLY A 64 -19.78 8.90 -28.11
C GLY A 64 -20.97 9.41 -28.91
N TYR A 65 -20.94 9.22 -30.24
CA TYR A 65 -22.06 9.44 -31.11
C TYR A 65 -22.76 8.08 -31.33
N PRO A 66 -24.11 8.00 -31.38
CA PRO A 66 -25.09 9.09 -31.42
C PRO A 66 -25.53 9.62 -30.03
N ALA A 67 -25.06 9.07 -28.90
CA ALA A 67 -25.46 9.51 -27.56
C ALA A 67 -25.26 11.03 -27.34
N VAL A 68 -24.20 11.58 -27.95
CA VAL A 68 -23.96 13.02 -27.99
C VAL A 68 -24.16 13.48 -29.44
N SER A 69 -25.25 14.20 -29.72
CA SER A 69 -25.54 14.77 -31.03
C SER A 69 -24.56 15.89 -31.42
N GLY A 70 -24.49 16.23 -32.70
CA GLY A 70 -23.61 17.31 -33.16
C GLY A 70 -23.89 18.66 -32.49
N LYS A 71 -25.16 18.98 -32.21
CA LYS A 71 -25.55 20.20 -31.47
C LYS A 71 -25.00 20.19 -30.04
N ALA A 72 -25.27 19.11 -29.30
CA ALA A 72 -24.82 18.97 -27.90
C ALA A 72 -23.29 18.97 -27.79
N ALA A 73 -22.58 18.35 -28.75
CA ALA A 73 -21.13 18.36 -28.79
C ALA A 73 -20.55 19.76 -28.99
N ARG A 74 -21.15 20.60 -29.85
CA ARG A 74 -20.74 21.98 -30.08
C ARG A 74 -20.96 22.87 -28.85
N GLU A 75 -22.07 22.71 -28.14
CA GLU A 75 -22.35 23.43 -26.89
C GLU A 75 -21.30 23.07 -25.83
N LYS A 76 -21.09 21.79 -25.58
CA LYS A 76 -20.07 21.32 -24.65
C LYS A 76 -18.65 21.78 -25.04
N ALA A 77 -18.33 21.75 -26.33
CA ALA A 77 -17.03 22.22 -26.81
C ALA A 77 -16.79 23.71 -26.53
N ARG A 78 -17.82 24.56 -26.74
CA ARG A 78 -17.74 25.99 -26.42
C ARG A 78 -17.50 26.24 -24.94
N GLU A 79 -18.23 25.53 -24.07
CA GLU A 79 -18.06 25.62 -22.62
C GLU A 79 -16.65 25.21 -22.19
N LEU A 80 -16.15 24.09 -22.73
CA LEU A 80 -14.81 23.60 -22.41
C LEU A 80 -13.71 24.56 -22.93
N LEU A 81 -13.84 25.09 -24.15
CA LEU A 81 -12.89 26.03 -24.71
C LEU A 81 -12.92 27.38 -23.98
N LYS A 82 -14.08 27.83 -23.47
CA LYS A 82 -14.19 28.98 -22.60
C LYS A 82 -13.44 28.77 -21.30
N LYS A 83 -13.61 27.64 -20.62
CA LYS A 83 -12.84 27.29 -19.41
C LYS A 83 -11.34 27.32 -19.67
N VAL A 84 -10.89 26.79 -20.81
CA VAL A 84 -9.47 26.88 -21.19
C VAL A 84 -9.00 28.32 -21.38
N SER A 85 -9.83 29.18 -22.00
CA SER A 85 -9.49 30.62 -22.16
C SER A 85 -9.44 31.33 -20.81
N ASP A 86 -10.21 30.89 -19.85
CA ASP A 86 -10.26 31.40 -18.46
C ASP A 86 -9.11 30.83 -17.60
N GLY A 87 -8.22 30.00 -18.19
CA GLY A 87 -7.03 29.43 -17.54
C GLY A 87 -7.27 28.08 -16.83
N GLU A 88 -8.46 27.50 -16.93
CA GLU A 88 -8.75 26.19 -16.32
C GLU A 88 -8.11 25.05 -17.14
N GLU A 89 -7.50 24.08 -16.45
CA GLU A 89 -6.96 22.88 -17.08
C GLU A 89 -8.04 21.78 -17.20
N LEU A 90 -8.45 21.43 -18.43
CA LEU A 90 -9.55 20.47 -18.68
C LEU A 90 -9.22 19.00 -18.37
N ASN A 91 -7.97 18.66 -18.20
CA ASN A 91 -7.50 17.29 -17.93
C ASN A 91 -6.90 17.15 -16.52
N THR A 92 -7.42 17.85 -15.54
CA THR A 92 -7.26 17.37 -14.18
C THR A 92 -8.01 16.05 -14.08
N ALA A 93 -7.28 14.92 -14.16
CA ALA A 93 -7.74 13.73 -13.45
C ALA A 93 -8.08 14.23 -12.04
N PRO A 94 -9.19 13.76 -11.41
CA PRO A 94 -9.46 14.14 -10.03
C PRO A 94 -8.13 13.98 -9.29
N GLU A 95 -7.64 15.04 -8.65
CA GLU A 95 -6.46 14.94 -7.81
C GLU A 95 -6.84 13.95 -6.71
N VAL A 96 -6.46 12.70 -6.92
CA VAL A 96 -6.44 11.73 -5.83
C VAL A 96 -5.51 12.37 -4.81
N PRO A 97 -6.00 12.69 -3.60
CA PRO A 97 -5.17 13.35 -2.61
C PRO A 97 -3.89 12.53 -2.45
N LYS A 98 -2.75 13.18 -2.67
CA LYS A 98 -1.44 12.53 -2.61
C LYS A 98 -1.18 12.13 -1.17
N ILE A 99 -1.57 10.92 -0.81
CA ILE A 99 -1.42 10.37 0.55
C ILE A 99 0.03 9.94 0.70
N LEU A 100 0.70 10.49 1.70
CA LEU A 100 2.06 10.09 2.03
C LEU A 100 2.07 8.70 2.66
N PHE A 101 3.14 7.97 2.40
CA PHE A 101 3.34 6.65 3.02
C PHE A 101 3.34 6.73 4.55
N MET A 102 3.89 7.80 5.13
CA MET A 102 3.89 8.00 6.59
C MET A 102 2.49 8.07 7.17
N ASP A 103 1.53 8.71 6.49
CA ASP A 103 0.15 8.83 6.94
C ASP A 103 -0.56 7.48 6.88
N ALA A 104 -0.33 6.71 5.81
CA ALA A 104 -0.86 5.36 5.66
C ALA A 104 -0.27 4.40 6.71
N ALA A 105 1.03 4.51 6.99
CA ALA A 105 1.72 3.72 7.99
C ALA A 105 1.22 4.03 9.41
N GLU A 106 1.02 5.32 9.73
CA GLU A 106 0.46 5.75 11.02
C GLU A 106 -0.97 5.24 11.18
N HIS A 107 -1.81 5.39 10.16
CA HIS A 107 -3.17 4.86 10.19
C HIS A 107 -3.21 3.35 10.42
N TRP A 108 -2.35 2.58 9.72
CA TRP A 108 -2.20 1.14 9.93
C TRP A 108 -1.74 0.83 11.36
N TYR A 109 -0.76 1.57 11.88
CA TYR A 109 -0.24 1.39 13.23
C TYR A 109 -1.31 1.63 14.30
N GLN A 110 -2.10 2.69 14.18
CA GLN A 110 -3.22 2.99 15.08
C GLN A 110 -4.26 1.86 15.09
N ARG A 111 -4.54 1.24 13.94
CA ARG A 111 -5.41 0.04 13.89
C ARG A 111 -4.80 -1.15 14.64
N LYS A 112 -3.47 -1.32 14.57
CA LYS A 112 -2.77 -2.38 15.33
C LYS A 112 -2.82 -2.13 16.84
N LEU A 113 -2.73 -0.90 17.29
CA LEU A 113 -2.92 -0.55 18.70
C LEU A 113 -4.33 -0.94 19.19
N LYS A 114 -5.35 -0.60 18.41
CA LYS A 114 -6.77 -0.91 18.76
C LYS A 114 -7.09 -2.41 18.72
N SER A 115 -6.25 -3.23 18.10
CA SER A 115 -6.50 -4.69 17.96
C SER A 115 -6.10 -5.53 19.18
N GLY A 116 -5.81 -4.91 20.34
CA GLY A 116 -5.47 -5.63 21.58
C GLY A 116 -4.12 -6.36 21.57
N ARG A 117 -3.19 -5.98 20.68
CA ARG A 117 -1.85 -6.57 20.63
C ARG A 117 -1.03 -6.22 21.86
N ALA A 118 -0.20 -7.18 22.29
CA ALA A 118 0.70 -6.97 23.43
C ALA A 118 1.55 -5.70 23.25
N PRO A 119 1.71 -4.86 24.30
CA PRO A 119 2.44 -3.59 24.23
C PRO A 119 3.88 -3.72 23.72
N GLY A 120 4.57 -4.83 24.04
CA GLY A 120 5.91 -5.11 23.54
C GLY A 120 5.95 -5.26 22.00
N THR A 121 4.92 -5.89 21.41
CA THR A 121 4.81 -6.09 19.97
C THR A 121 4.58 -4.75 19.25
N THR A 122 3.67 -3.93 19.74
CA THR A 122 3.36 -2.64 19.12
C THR A 122 4.54 -1.66 19.26
N ARG A 123 5.23 -1.65 20.40
CA ARG A 123 6.47 -0.88 20.59
C ARG A 123 7.56 -1.31 19.60
N GLN A 124 7.72 -2.62 19.37
CA GLN A 124 8.67 -3.13 18.37
C GLN A 124 8.28 -2.69 16.95
N MET A 125 6.98 -2.76 16.59
CA MET A 125 6.50 -2.27 15.30
C MET A 125 6.86 -0.80 15.09
N ARG A 126 6.57 0.06 16.06
CA ARG A 126 6.87 1.49 15.99
C ARG A 126 8.35 1.74 15.80
N MET A 127 9.18 1.13 16.64
CA MET A 127 10.64 1.29 16.59
C MET A 127 11.21 0.96 15.19
N TYR A 128 10.77 -0.13 14.59
CA TYR A 128 11.27 -0.52 13.27
C TYR A 128 10.68 0.30 12.13
N LEU A 129 9.41 0.73 12.23
CA LEU A 129 8.85 1.68 11.28
C LEU A 129 9.66 2.97 11.28
N ASP A 130 9.92 3.54 12.45
CA ASP A 130 10.65 4.82 12.59
C ASP A 130 12.11 4.71 12.13
N LYS A 131 12.76 3.60 12.44
CA LYS A 131 14.20 3.44 12.18
C LYS A 131 14.50 3.01 10.75
N GLU A 132 13.70 2.12 10.17
CA GLU A 132 14.06 1.43 8.94
C GLU A 132 13.17 1.82 7.73
N VAL A 133 11.90 2.11 7.96
CA VAL A 133 10.92 2.29 6.89
C VAL A 133 10.63 3.76 6.60
N LEU A 134 10.22 4.52 7.61
CA LEU A 134 9.81 5.92 7.43
C LEU A 134 10.92 6.85 6.93
N PRO A 135 12.19 6.69 7.30
CA PRO A 135 13.25 7.52 6.74
C PRO A 135 13.43 7.37 5.22
N ARG A 136 13.02 6.22 4.67
CA ARG A 136 13.16 5.90 3.23
C ARG A 136 11.86 6.10 2.44
N LEU A 137 10.72 5.78 3.03
CA LEU A 137 9.43 5.80 2.35
C LEU A 137 8.50 6.93 2.83
N GLY A 138 8.69 7.44 4.04
CA GLY A 138 7.70 8.29 4.71
C GLY A 138 7.26 9.50 3.91
N ASN A 139 8.19 10.19 3.26
CA ASN A 139 7.92 11.41 2.48
C ASN A 139 7.50 11.14 1.02
N LYS A 140 7.43 9.87 0.60
CA LYS A 140 6.92 9.49 -0.72
C LYS A 140 5.41 9.33 -0.65
N THR A 141 4.71 9.66 -1.71
CA THR A 141 3.30 9.27 -1.86
C THR A 141 3.19 7.77 -2.06
N LEU A 142 2.02 7.19 -1.79
CA LEU A 142 1.79 5.75 -2.01
C LEU A 142 2.10 5.33 -3.46
N GLU A 143 1.84 6.21 -4.44
CA GLU A 143 2.10 5.96 -5.87
C GLU A 143 3.58 6.08 -6.24
N GLU A 144 4.37 6.86 -5.49
CA GLU A 144 5.81 7.04 -5.73
C GLU A 144 6.67 5.94 -5.11
N VAL A 145 6.12 5.16 -4.15
CA VAL A 145 6.85 4.03 -3.56
C VAL A 145 6.98 2.91 -4.58
N THR A 146 8.20 2.60 -4.94
CA THR A 146 8.52 1.56 -5.92
C THR A 146 8.80 0.21 -5.25
N ARG A 147 8.76 -0.85 -6.04
CA ARG A 147 9.18 -2.18 -5.61
C ARG A 147 10.66 -2.19 -5.18
N LEU A 148 11.50 -1.44 -5.88
CA LEU A 148 12.92 -1.32 -5.56
C LEU A 148 13.14 -0.69 -4.18
N ASP A 149 12.38 0.33 -3.82
CA ASP A 149 12.44 0.94 -2.49
C ASP A 149 12.17 -0.11 -1.38
N CYS A 150 11.13 -0.91 -1.56
CA CYS A 150 10.77 -1.96 -0.60
C CYS A 150 11.83 -3.07 -0.55
N THR A 151 12.36 -3.49 -1.71
CA THR A 151 13.43 -4.50 -1.81
C THR A 151 14.70 -4.03 -1.11
N THR A 152 15.08 -2.77 -1.28
CA THR A 152 16.28 -2.19 -0.63
C THR A 152 16.19 -2.22 0.89
N ILE A 153 14.99 -1.96 1.46
CA ILE A 153 14.77 -2.06 2.91
C ILE A 153 14.99 -3.51 3.37
N GLN A 154 14.39 -4.48 2.66
CA GLN A 154 14.51 -5.90 2.99
C GLN A 154 15.97 -6.36 2.93
N GLN A 155 16.67 -6.10 1.82
CA GLN A 155 18.07 -6.47 1.62
C GLN A 155 18.98 -5.85 2.68
N SER A 156 18.82 -4.56 2.98
CA SER A 156 19.58 -3.89 4.04
C SER A 156 19.42 -4.54 5.42
N MET A 157 18.29 -5.17 5.70
CA MET A 157 18.08 -5.92 6.94
C MET A 157 18.72 -7.31 6.87
N GLU A 158 18.62 -7.99 5.73
CA GLU A 158 19.19 -9.31 5.48
C GLU A 158 20.73 -9.26 5.52
N ASP A 159 21.36 -8.26 4.93
CA ASP A 159 22.81 -8.02 4.94
C ASP A 159 23.38 -7.86 6.36
N ARG A 160 22.55 -7.36 7.29
CA ARG A 160 22.90 -7.26 8.71
C ARG A 160 22.58 -8.53 9.51
N GLY A 161 22.19 -9.62 8.85
CA GLY A 161 21.79 -10.87 9.48
C GLY A 161 20.41 -10.83 10.16
N ALA A 162 19.63 -9.77 9.99
CA ALA A 162 18.35 -9.58 10.65
C ALA A 162 17.17 -10.20 9.85
N HIS A 163 17.33 -11.40 9.31
CA HIS A 163 16.40 -12.07 8.41
C HIS A 163 14.97 -12.18 8.97
N VAL A 164 14.82 -12.51 10.27
CA VAL A 164 13.50 -12.61 10.91
C VAL A 164 12.78 -11.26 10.90
N MET A 165 13.51 -10.17 11.15
CA MET A 165 12.95 -8.83 11.14
C MET A 165 12.69 -8.32 9.73
N ALA A 166 13.55 -8.65 8.76
CA ALA A 166 13.31 -8.38 7.34
C ALA A 166 11.96 -8.96 6.89
N GLY A 167 11.68 -10.22 7.25
CA GLY A 167 10.41 -10.87 6.97
C GLY A 167 9.21 -10.18 7.63
N LYS A 168 9.36 -9.71 8.88
CA LYS A 168 8.30 -8.96 9.57
C LYS A 168 8.05 -7.60 8.91
N LEU A 169 9.12 -6.84 8.60
CA LEU A 169 9.00 -5.54 7.92
C LEU A 169 8.33 -5.65 6.56
N ARG A 170 8.73 -6.63 5.76
CA ARG A 170 8.07 -6.97 4.50
C ARG A 170 6.56 -7.16 4.70
N GLY A 171 6.18 -7.98 5.69
CA GLY A 171 4.79 -8.23 6.02
C GLY A 171 4.04 -6.96 6.45
N TRP A 172 4.68 -6.05 7.19
CA TRP A 172 4.05 -4.80 7.62
C TRP A 172 3.89 -3.82 6.47
N ILE A 173 4.90 -3.64 5.62
CA ILE A 173 4.79 -2.79 4.43
C ILE A 173 3.67 -3.31 3.51
N ASN A 174 3.62 -4.62 3.27
CA ASN A 174 2.55 -5.24 2.50
C ASN A 174 1.16 -4.98 3.12
N GLN A 175 1.02 -5.08 4.45
CA GLN A 175 -0.25 -4.80 5.14
C GLN A 175 -0.65 -3.33 5.06
N ILE A 176 0.29 -2.38 5.12
CA ILE A 176 0.03 -0.96 4.98
C ILE A 176 -0.58 -0.68 3.59
N PHE A 177 0.04 -1.18 2.53
CA PHE A 177 -0.48 -1.04 1.17
C PHE A 177 -1.81 -1.76 0.97
N SER A 178 -1.95 -2.98 1.49
CA SER A 178 -3.21 -3.73 1.40
C SER A 178 -4.37 -3.00 2.09
N LEU A 179 -4.11 -2.35 3.23
CA LEU A 179 -5.10 -1.51 3.89
C LEU A 179 -5.44 -0.28 3.05
N ALA A 180 -4.43 0.38 2.49
CA ALA A 180 -4.63 1.55 1.63
C ALA A 180 -5.45 1.21 0.38
N ILE A 181 -5.23 0.03 -0.24
CA ILE A 181 -6.04 -0.48 -1.35
C ILE A 181 -7.48 -0.72 -0.91
N ALA A 182 -7.69 -1.40 0.22
CA ALA A 182 -9.03 -1.68 0.74
C ALA A 182 -9.83 -0.40 1.05
N GLU A 183 -9.14 0.70 1.35
CA GLU A 183 -9.74 2.02 1.59
C GLU A 183 -9.82 2.90 0.33
N GLY A 184 -9.45 2.38 -0.84
CA GLY A 184 -9.48 3.11 -2.11
C GLY A 184 -8.46 4.25 -2.22
N LYS A 185 -7.39 4.21 -1.42
CA LYS A 185 -6.34 5.24 -1.39
C LYS A 185 -5.25 5.05 -2.43
N THR A 186 -5.09 3.84 -2.95
CA THR A 186 -4.18 3.45 -4.03
C THR A 186 -4.69 2.15 -4.67
N GLU A 187 -4.28 1.87 -5.90
CA GLU A 187 -4.50 0.58 -6.56
C GLU A 187 -3.23 -0.29 -6.57
N HIS A 188 -2.13 0.24 -6.05
CA HIS A 188 -0.80 -0.29 -6.19
C HIS A 188 -0.25 -0.82 -4.86
N ASN A 189 0.33 -2.04 -4.88
CA ASN A 189 1.06 -2.62 -3.75
C ASN A 189 2.45 -3.10 -4.19
N PRO A 190 3.49 -2.28 -4.02
CA PRO A 190 4.85 -2.64 -4.43
C PRO A 190 5.48 -3.74 -3.56
N ALA A 191 4.89 -4.04 -2.39
CA ALA A 191 5.41 -5.03 -1.45
C ALA A 191 4.81 -6.44 -1.61
N SER A 192 3.85 -6.64 -2.53
CA SER A 192 3.13 -7.92 -2.69
C SER A 192 4.06 -9.10 -2.97
N GLU A 193 5.06 -8.92 -3.84
CA GLU A 193 5.95 -9.97 -4.34
C GLU A 193 7.32 -10.05 -3.66
N LEU A 194 7.56 -9.27 -2.61
CA LEU A 194 8.86 -9.20 -1.92
C LEU A 194 9.30 -10.54 -1.31
N LYS A 195 8.37 -11.47 -1.07
CA LYS A 195 8.70 -12.82 -0.60
C LYS A 195 9.63 -13.57 -1.56
N HIS A 196 9.54 -13.28 -2.86
CA HIS A 196 10.33 -13.95 -3.90
C HIS A 196 11.79 -13.45 -4.02
N VAL A 197 12.09 -12.29 -3.45
CA VAL A 197 13.45 -11.74 -3.39
C VAL A 197 14.09 -11.92 -2.00
N ALA A 198 13.38 -12.53 -1.06
CA ALA A 198 13.89 -12.86 0.26
C ALA A 198 14.92 -13.99 0.20
N VAL A 199 15.89 -13.94 1.08
CA VAL A 199 16.84 -15.05 1.24
C VAL A 199 16.10 -16.26 1.85
N ASP A 200 15.88 -17.30 1.03
CA ASP A 200 15.07 -18.47 1.38
C ASP A 200 15.67 -19.38 2.46
N ARG A 201 16.97 -19.27 2.74
CA ARG A 201 17.69 -20.19 3.63
C ARG A 201 18.18 -19.49 4.89
N PHE A 202 17.24 -19.15 5.75
CA PHE A 202 17.56 -18.84 7.12
C PHE A 202 17.42 -20.11 7.95
N THR A 203 18.55 -20.73 8.30
CA THR A 203 18.55 -21.85 9.25
C THR A 203 18.21 -21.27 10.63
N ARG A 204 17.01 -21.55 11.12
CA ARG A 204 16.66 -21.25 12.50
C ARG A 204 17.49 -22.13 13.40
N ASN A 205 18.53 -21.58 13.99
CA ASN A 205 19.14 -22.24 15.13
C ASN A 205 18.16 -22.21 16.29
N HIS A 206 17.82 -23.38 16.82
CA HIS A 206 17.06 -23.45 18.04
C HIS A 206 17.84 -22.79 19.18
N TYR A 207 17.12 -22.19 20.13
CA TYR A 207 17.78 -21.70 21.34
C TYR A 207 18.54 -22.83 22.00
N PRO A 208 19.74 -22.57 22.55
CA PRO A 208 20.45 -23.57 23.34
C PRO A 208 19.53 -24.06 24.45
N HIS A 209 19.52 -25.35 24.70
CA HIS A 209 18.81 -25.97 25.79
C HIS A 209 19.77 -26.84 26.58
N LEU A 210 19.48 -26.98 27.86
CA LEU A 210 20.28 -27.85 28.73
C LEU A 210 19.90 -29.30 28.45
N LEU A 211 20.91 -30.14 28.29
CA LEU A 211 20.75 -31.58 28.28
C LEU A 211 20.75 -32.13 29.71
N GLU A 212 20.24 -33.33 29.91
CA GLU A 212 20.18 -33.97 31.21
C GLU A 212 21.55 -34.01 31.94
N PRO A 213 22.68 -34.33 31.27
CA PRO A 213 24.00 -34.30 31.92
C PRO A 213 24.43 -32.93 32.43
N ASP A 214 23.90 -31.83 31.85
CA ASP A 214 24.28 -30.44 32.21
C ASP A 214 23.46 -29.92 33.42
N LEU A 215 22.35 -30.57 33.76
CA LEU A 215 21.45 -30.12 34.82
C LEU A 215 22.13 -29.97 36.18
N PRO A 216 22.95 -30.93 36.70
CA PRO A 216 23.61 -30.78 37.98
C PRO A 216 24.47 -29.52 38.07
N GLY A 217 25.27 -29.26 37.04
CA GLY A 217 26.10 -28.07 36.93
C GLY A 217 25.29 -26.76 36.93
N PHE A 218 24.19 -26.75 36.19
CA PHE A 218 23.28 -25.62 36.14
C PHE A 218 22.60 -25.36 37.50
N LEU A 219 22.11 -26.40 38.17
CA LEU A 219 21.49 -26.27 39.49
C LEU A 219 22.45 -25.76 40.55
N LYS A 220 23.73 -26.21 40.48
CA LYS A 220 24.80 -25.69 41.34
C LYS A 220 25.06 -24.21 41.07
N ALA A 221 25.18 -23.83 39.80
CA ALA A 221 25.40 -22.46 39.36
C ALA A 221 24.28 -21.51 39.85
N ILE A 222 23.01 -21.95 39.83
CA ILE A 222 21.89 -21.13 40.35
C ILE A 222 22.08 -20.85 41.84
N ARG A 223 22.44 -21.85 42.64
CA ARG A 223 22.62 -21.69 44.09
C ARG A 223 23.83 -20.81 44.46
N GLU A 224 24.88 -20.85 43.64
CA GLU A 224 26.09 -20.07 43.84
C GLU A 224 26.00 -18.66 43.21
N ALA A 225 25.01 -18.42 42.38
CA ALA A 225 24.83 -17.13 41.72
C ALA A 225 24.51 -16.01 42.71
N LYS A 226 25.28 -14.94 42.67
CA LYS A 226 25.03 -13.74 43.47
C LYS A 226 23.92 -12.87 42.85
N VAL A 227 22.71 -13.43 42.79
CA VAL A 227 21.50 -12.75 42.30
C VAL A 227 20.58 -12.35 43.45
N ARG A 228 19.64 -11.45 43.19
CA ARG A 228 18.60 -11.13 44.15
C ARG A 228 17.75 -12.36 44.44
N GLN A 229 17.36 -12.56 45.69
CA GLN A 229 16.52 -13.67 46.12
C GLN A 229 15.26 -13.84 45.26
N VAL A 230 14.61 -12.74 44.88
CA VAL A 230 13.44 -12.76 44.00
C VAL A 230 13.78 -13.40 42.65
N THR A 231 14.94 -13.09 42.06
CA THR A 231 15.37 -13.67 40.77
C THR A 231 15.60 -15.16 40.91
N GLU A 232 16.27 -15.59 41.98
CA GLU A 232 16.49 -17.01 42.24
C GLU A 232 15.17 -17.76 42.43
N THR A 233 14.26 -17.22 43.26
CA THR A 233 12.93 -17.80 43.47
C THR A 233 12.15 -17.95 42.18
N MET A 234 12.21 -16.94 41.30
CA MET A 234 11.54 -17.00 39.97
C MET A 234 12.13 -18.07 39.06
N VAL A 235 13.44 -18.26 39.06
CA VAL A 235 14.09 -19.33 38.28
C VAL A 235 13.64 -20.68 38.80
N TRP A 236 13.62 -20.91 40.13
CA TRP A 236 13.15 -22.14 40.74
C TRP A 236 11.66 -22.38 40.45
N LEU A 237 10.83 -21.36 40.56
CA LEU A 237 9.40 -21.47 40.23
C LEU A 237 9.21 -21.90 38.77
N ALA A 238 9.87 -21.22 37.83
CA ALA A 238 9.78 -21.55 36.41
C ALA A 238 10.28 -22.99 36.10
N LEU A 239 11.38 -23.42 36.74
CA LEU A 239 11.91 -24.78 36.58
C LEU A 239 10.94 -25.86 37.11
N ARG A 240 10.37 -25.65 38.29
CA ARG A 240 9.50 -26.64 38.95
C ARG A 240 8.11 -26.73 38.32
N THR A 241 7.62 -25.62 37.73
CA THR A 241 6.29 -25.54 37.12
C THR A 241 6.33 -25.66 35.61
N ALA A 242 7.50 -25.69 34.99
CA ALA A 242 7.71 -25.59 33.54
C ALA A 242 6.99 -24.36 32.93
N SER A 243 6.77 -23.32 33.72
CA SER A 243 6.09 -22.09 33.30
C SER A 243 7.00 -21.21 32.46
N ARG A 244 6.40 -20.40 31.59
CA ARG A 244 7.17 -19.38 30.85
C ARG A 244 7.68 -18.31 31.81
N PRO A 245 8.90 -17.76 31.60
CA PRO A 245 9.48 -16.73 32.49
C PRO A 245 8.56 -15.53 32.73
N GLY A 246 7.75 -15.15 31.74
CA GLY A 246 6.75 -14.08 31.87
C GLY A 246 5.65 -14.41 32.86
N MET A 247 5.20 -15.65 32.92
CA MET A 247 4.17 -16.10 33.89
C MET A 247 4.72 -15.99 35.30
N ALA A 248 5.90 -16.56 35.56
CA ALA A 248 6.54 -16.45 36.87
C ALA A 248 6.79 -15.01 37.30
N ARG A 249 7.20 -14.13 36.36
CA ARG A 249 7.50 -12.72 36.64
C ARG A 249 6.28 -11.91 37.06
N PHE A 250 5.12 -12.20 36.53
CA PHE A 250 3.88 -11.47 36.79
C PHE A 250 2.89 -12.24 37.66
N ALA A 251 3.34 -13.34 38.32
CA ALA A 251 2.53 -14.11 39.23
C ALA A 251 2.02 -13.26 40.39
N GLU A 252 0.75 -13.33 40.66
CA GLU A 252 0.09 -12.68 41.80
C GLU A 252 -0.26 -13.69 42.87
N TRP A 253 -0.21 -13.30 44.12
CA TRP A 253 -0.57 -14.15 45.27
C TRP A 253 -2.02 -14.68 45.16
N THR A 254 -2.88 -13.94 44.52
CA THR A 254 -4.29 -14.33 44.26
C THR A 254 -4.45 -15.51 43.30
N GLU A 255 -3.38 -15.84 42.55
CA GLU A 255 -3.34 -16.97 41.63
C GLU A 255 -2.89 -18.28 42.32
N LEU A 256 -2.35 -18.19 43.54
CA LEU A 256 -1.75 -19.29 44.26
C LEU A 256 -2.67 -19.78 45.37
N ASP A 257 -3.10 -21.06 45.29
CA ASP A 257 -3.75 -21.79 46.34
C ASP A 257 -2.72 -22.75 46.98
N LEU A 258 -2.06 -22.27 48.07
CA LEU A 258 -0.98 -23.04 48.69
C LEU A 258 -1.47 -24.27 49.42
N ASP A 259 -2.71 -24.26 49.90
CA ASP A 259 -3.31 -25.42 50.60
C ASP A 259 -3.59 -26.57 49.62
N LYS A 260 -4.00 -26.23 48.41
CA LYS A 260 -4.21 -27.20 47.34
C LYS A 260 -3.00 -27.43 46.44
N GLY A 261 -1.92 -26.69 46.63
CA GLY A 261 -0.75 -26.76 45.75
C GLY A 261 -1.06 -26.38 44.30
N LEU A 262 -1.99 -25.46 44.08
CA LEU A 262 -2.44 -25.04 42.75
C LEU A 262 -1.98 -23.63 42.42
N TRP A 263 -1.53 -23.44 41.19
CA TRP A 263 -1.32 -22.14 40.59
C TRP A 263 -2.21 -21.97 39.36
N VAL A 264 -3.18 -21.09 39.45
CA VAL A 264 -4.15 -20.80 38.39
C VAL A 264 -3.68 -19.57 37.62
N ILE A 265 -2.98 -19.81 36.50
CA ILE A 265 -2.47 -18.73 35.64
C ILE A 265 -3.64 -18.19 34.79
N ARG A 266 -3.96 -16.91 34.97
CA ARG A 266 -4.97 -16.22 34.14
C ARG A 266 -4.39 -15.89 32.78
N ALA A 267 -5.21 -16.06 31.71
CA ALA A 267 -4.83 -15.83 30.33
C ALA A 267 -4.71 -14.34 29.99
#